data_76ad05cb863410cf72cffb401fb11eb7
#
_entry.id   76ad05cb863410cf72cffb401fb11eb7
#
_cell.length_a   1.000
_cell.length_b   1.000
_cell.length_c   1.000
_cell.angle_alpha   90.00
_cell.angle_beta   90.00
_cell.angle_gamma   90.00
#
_symmetry.space_group_name_H-M   'P 1'
#
loop_
_entity.id
_entity.type
_entity.pdbx_description
1 polymer ?
#
loop_
_entity_poly.entity_id
_entity_poly.type
_entity_poly.pdbx_seq_one_letter_code
_entity_poly.pdbx_strand_id
1 'polypeptide(L)'
;MGLNQDLIESRIEEDEAQASPDVFYDNNKYHMFFCYRYSSNYRNHERGYRIGYATSFDLINWIRQDEIGGLDVSDSGWDSEMVSYPHVFKHNEKTYMAYLGNGVGRYGFGLAELNGTLA
;
A
#
# COMPACT_ATOMS: atom_id res chain seq x y z
N MET A 1 7.70 -0.64 -22.50
CA MET A 1 6.55 0.13 -23.02
C MET A 1 5.41 0.11 -22.02
N GLY A 2 4.89 1.27 -21.67
CA GLY A 2 3.79 1.37 -20.74
C GLY A 2 2.44 1.05 -21.38
N LEU A 3 1.50 0.57 -20.56
CA LEU A 3 0.11 0.46 -20.98
C LEU A 3 -0.51 1.86 -21.01
N ASN A 4 -1.43 2.09 -21.93
CA ASN A 4 -2.07 3.39 -22.09
C ASN A 4 -3.33 3.49 -21.20
N GLN A 5 -3.18 3.16 -19.93
CA GLN A 5 -4.27 3.20 -18.96
C GLN A 5 -3.73 3.18 -17.52
N ASP A 6 -4.51 3.69 -16.61
CA ASP A 6 -4.22 3.57 -15.19
C ASP A 6 -4.58 2.15 -14.74
N LEU A 7 -3.70 1.51 -13.99
CA LEU A 7 -3.94 0.15 -13.50
C LEU A 7 -4.88 0.12 -12.30
N ILE A 8 -4.78 1.11 -11.44
CA ILE A 8 -5.55 1.17 -10.18
C ILE A 8 -6.43 2.41 -10.20
N GLU A 9 -7.74 2.22 -10.03
CA GLU A 9 -8.67 3.34 -9.97
C GLU A 9 -8.47 4.18 -8.73
N SER A 10 -8.81 5.47 -8.82
CA SER A 10 -8.82 6.38 -7.68
C SER A 10 -9.97 6.05 -6.76
N ARG A 11 -9.75 6.19 -5.45
CA ARG A 11 -10.74 5.86 -4.44
C ARG A 11 -11.14 7.03 -3.55
N ILE A 12 -10.18 7.87 -3.20
CA ILE A 12 -10.42 8.97 -2.26
C ILE A 12 -10.80 10.27 -2.93
N GLU A 13 -10.32 10.49 -4.14
CA GLU A 13 -10.69 11.65 -4.97
C GLU A 13 -10.29 11.38 -6.41
N GLU A 14 -10.77 12.21 -7.34
CA GLU A 14 -10.50 12.02 -8.76
C GLU A 14 -9.00 12.06 -9.10
N ASP A 15 -8.26 12.94 -8.43
CA ASP A 15 -6.83 13.13 -8.64
C ASP A 15 -5.99 12.49 -7.54
N GLU A 16 -6.38 11.33 -7.05
CA GLU A 16 -5.61 10.59 -6.07
C GLU A 16 -4.19 10.34 -6.56
N ALA A 17 -3.19 10.72 -5.78
CA ALA A 17 -1.80 10.40 -6.10
C ALA A 17 -1.48 8.98 -5.64
N GLN A 18 -0.84 8.22 -6.52
CA GLN A 18 -0.46 6.83 -6.25
C GLN A 18 1.03 6.65 -6.53
N ALA A 19 1.69 5.81 -5.74
CA ALA A 19 3.13 5.59 -5.87
C ALA A 19 3.55 4.24 -5.32
N SER A 20 4.77 3.86 -5.67
CA SER A 20 5.49 2.72 -5.09
C SER A 20 4.72 1.40 -5.11
N PRO A 21 4.29 0.95 -6.29
CA PRO A 21 3.64 -0.35 -6.38
C PRO A 21 4.65 -1.47 -6.10
N ASP A 22 4.24 -2.42 -5.28
CA ASP A 22 5.02 -3.61 -4.96
C ASP A 22 4.17 -4.84 -5.25
N VAL A 23 4.56 -5.65 -6.22
CA VAL A 23 3.79 -6.78 -6.69
C VAL A 23 4.41 -8.08 -6.20
N PHE A 24 3.57 -8.95 -5.67
CA PHE A 24 3.96 -10.19 -5.02
C PHE A 24 3.01 -11.31 -5.48
N TYR A 25 3.56 -12.43 -5.97
CA TYR A 25 2.74 -13.55 -6.41
C TYR A 25 2.61 -14.57 -5.29
N ASP A 26 1.39 -14.87 -4.88
CA ASP A 26 1.11 -15.83 -3.83
C ASP A 26 -0.32 -16.36 -3.97
N ASN A 27 -0.54 -17.61 -3.59
CA ASN A 27 -1.85 -18.23 -3.61
C ASN A 27 -2.57 -18.08 -4.97
N ASN A 28 -1.80 -18.28 -6.05
CA ASN A 28 -2.26 -18.24 -7.44
C ASN A 28 -2.81 -16.89 -7.91
N LYS A 29 -2.40 -15.82 -7.26
CA LYS A 29 -2.77 -14.44 -7.60
C LYS A 29 -1.57 -13.52 -7.50
N TYR A 30 -1.66 -12.40 -8.20
CA TYR A 30 -0.77 -11.27 -7.99
C TYR A 30 -1.40 -10.33 -6.96
N HIS A 31 -0.61 -9.90 -6.00
CA HIS A 31 -1.02 -8.96 -4.95
C HIS A 31 -0.17 -7.72 -5.10
N MET A 32 -0.82 -6.56 -5.19
CA MET A 32 -0.11 -5.28 -5.26
C MET A 32 -0.37 -4.49 -3.99
N PHE A 33 0.69 -4.05 -3.35
CA PHE A 33 0.63 -3.05 -2.30
C PHE A 33 1.21 -1.77 -2.86
N PHE A 34 0.54 -0.67 -2.64
CA PHE A 34 0.95 0.63 -3.17
C PHE A 34 0.62 1.69 -2.14
N CYS A 35 1.17 2.88 -2.30
CA CYS A 35 0.75 3.97 -1.44
C CYS A 35 -0.08 4.97 -2.22
N TYR A 36 -1.02 5.61 -1.54
CA TYR A 36 -1.91 6.61 -2.12
C TYR A 36 -2.10 7.75 -1.13
N ARG A 37 -2.40 8.92 -1.64
CA ARG A 37 -2.65 10.10 -0.85
C ARG A 37 -3.54 11.07 -1.62
N TYR A 38 -4.07 12.06 -0.92
CA TYR A 38 -4.70 13.20 -1.58
C TYR A 38 -3.63 13.99 -2.35
N SER A 39 -4.02 14.62 -3.44
CA SER A 39 -3.10 15.38 -4.28
C SER A 39 -2.68 16.71 -3.65
N SER A 40 -3.48 17.24 -2.73
CA SER A 40 -3.17 18.49 -2.01
C SER A 40 -3.26 18.28 -0.51
N ASN A 41 -2.49 19.10 0.24
CA ASN A 41 -2.47 19.07 1.71
C ASN A 41 -2.15 17.68 2.29
N TYR A 42 -1.32 16.93 1.60
CA TYR A 42 -1.04 15.53 1.95
C TYR A 42 -0.08 15.35 3.12
N ARG A 43 0.43 16.42 3.70
CA ARG A 43 1.37 16.35 4.82
C ARG A 43 0.71 16.28 6.18
N ASN A 44 -0.62 16.27 6.22
CA ASN A 44 -1.36 16.14 7.47
C ASN A 44 -1.85 14.72 7.69
N HIS A 45 -2.37 14.44 8.88
CA HIS A 45 -2.86 13.12 9.28
C HIS A 45 -4.00 12.61 8.40
N GLU A 46 -4.91 13.47 7.99
CA GLU A 46 -6.12 13.04 7.26
C GLU A 46 -5.87 12.79 5.78
N ARG A 47 -4.93 13.50 5.18
CA ARG A 47 -4.71 13.51 3.74
C ARG A 47 -3.37 12.90 3.32
N GLY A 48 -2.58 12.42 4.26
CA GLY A 48 -1.27 11.83 4.01
C GLY A 48 -1.35 10.41 3.45
N TYR A 49 -0.19 9.85 3.19
CA TYR A 49 -0.08 8.52 2.60
C TYR A 49 -0.75 7.43 3.42
N ARG A 50 -1.37 6.52 2.69
CA ARG A 50 -1.87 5.23 3.19
C ARG A 50 -1.40 4.14 2.26
N ILE A 51 -1.43 2.90 2.72
CA ILE A 51 -1.07 1.74 1.91
C ILE A 51 -2.34 1.05 1.45
N GLY A 52 -2.48 0.92 0.14
CA GLY A 52 -3.59 0.25 -0.50
C GLY A 52 -3.22 -1.16 -0.96
N TYR A 53 -4.23 -1.88 -1.41
CA TYR A 53 -4.10 -3.26 -1.80
C TYR A 53 -5.00 -3.57 -2.99
N ALA A 54 -4.46 -4.33 -3.96
CA ALA A 54 -5.22 -4.79 -5.10
C ALA A 54 -4.75 -6.18 -5.52
N THR A 55 -5.63 -6.93 -6.16
CA THR A 55 -5.32 -8.26 -6.67
C THR A 55 -5.58 -8.37 -8.16
N SER A 56 -4.86 -9.28 -8.82
CA SER A 56 -5.03 -9.54 -10.25
C SER A 56 -4.61 -10.97 -10.59
N PHE A 57 -5.21 -11.51 -11.64
CA PHE A 57 -4.79 -12.78 -12.23
C PHE A 57 -3.89 -12.61 -13.46
N ASP A 58 -3.84 -11.40 -14.04
CA ASP A 58 -3.19 -11.17 -15.34
C ASP A 58 -2.24 -9.96 -15.37
N LEU A 59 -2.06 -9.26 -14.24
CA LEU A 59 -1.24 -8.05 -14.10
C LEU A 59 -1.82 -6.81 -14.81
N ILE A 60 -2.96 -6.94 -15.46
CA ILE A 60 -3.57 -5.86 -16.24
C ILE A 60 -4.87 -5.41 -15.59
N ASN A 61 -5.70 -6.36 -15.19
CA ASN A 61 -6.99 -6.08 -14.57
C ASN A 61 -6.88 -6.27 -13.06
N TRP A 62 -7.03 -5.18 -12.31
CA TRP A 62 -6.84 -5.18 -10.86
C TRP A 62 -8.14 -4.87 -10.14
N ILE A 63 -8.35 -5.55 -9.02
CA ILE A 63 -9.48 -5.29 -8.11
C ILE A 63 -8.90 -4.66 -6.86
N ARG A 64 -9.24 -3.40 -6.62
CA ARG A 64 -8.77 -2.65 -5.46
C ARG A 64 -9.58 -3.03 -4.21
N GLN A 65 -8.89 -3.42 -3.14
CA GLN A 65 -9.50 -3.93 -1.91
C GLN A 65 -8.71 -3.48 -0.68
N ASP A 66 -8.53 -2.17 -0.54
CA ASP A 66 -7.71 -1.59 0.54
C ASP A 66 -8.13 -2.09 1.93
N GLU A 67 -9.42 -2.27 2.14
CA GLU A 67 -9.98 -2.70 3.43
C GLU A 67 -9.60 -4.14 3.80
N ILE A 68 -9.17 -4.94 2.83
CA ILE A 68 -8.79 -6.34 3.07
C ILE A 68 -7.30 -6.47 3.37
N GLY A 69 -6.45 -5.83 2.57
CA GLY A 69 -5.01 -6.01 2.64
C GLY A 69 -4.20 -4.75 2.87
N GLY A 70 -4.84 -3.58 2.84
CA GLY A 70 -4.14 -2.32 3.08
C GLY A 70 -3.70 -2.18 4.53
N LEU A 71 -2.71 -1.35 4.74
CA LEU A 71 -2.21 -1.03 6.08
C LEU A 71 -2.59 0.40 6.43
N ASP A 72 -3.29 0.56 7.54
CA ASP A 72 -3.68 1.88 8.04
C ASP A 72 -2.69 2.36 9.10
N VAL A 73 -2.82 3.62 9.50
CA VAL A 73 -1.97 4.23 10.52
C VAL A 73 -2.29 3.66 11.90
N SER A 74 -1.30 3.70 12.79
CA SER A 74 -1.49 3.35 14.19
C SER A 74 -2.18 4.50 14.94
N ASP A 75 -2.75 4.21 16.11
CA ASP A 75 -3.41 5.22 16.93
C ASP A 75 -2.42 6.28 17.44
N SER A 76 -1.18 5.89 17.67
CA SER A 76 -0.14 6.79 18.16
C SER A 76 1.23 6.28 17.73
N GLY A 77 2.23 7.14 17.81
CA GLY A 77 3.62 6.79 17.54
C GLY A 77 4.11 7.22 16.18
N TRP A 78 5.18 6.60 15.72
CA TRP A 78 5.93 7.01 14.54
C TRP A 78 5.19 6.80 13.21
N ASP A 79 4.16 5.98 13.19
CA ASP A 79 3.33 5.69 12.01
C ASP A 79 1.86 6.08 12.22
N SER A 80 1.60 7.04 13.10
CA SER A 80 0.23 7.46 13.43
C SER A 80 -0.38 8.44 12.45
N GLU A 81 0.42 9.08 11.60
CA GLU A 81 -0.06 10.08 10.65
C GLU A 81 -0.06 9.59 9.22
N MET A 82 0.92 8.77 8.85
CA MET A 82 0.97 8.20 7.50
C MET A 82 1.79 6.91 7.46
N VAL A 83 1.49 6.09 6.45
CA VAL A 83 2.24 4.88 6.10
C VAL A 83 2.44 4.88 4.58
N SER A 84 3.65 4.53 4.12
CA SER A 84 3.98 4.61 2.69
C SER A 84 5.12 3.66 2.30
N TYR A 85 5.33 3.56 1.00
CA TYR A 85 6.42 2.80 0.39
C TYR A 85 6.48 1.34 0.87
N PRO A 86 5.42 0.56 0.62
CA PRO A 86 5.36 -0.83 1.06
C PRO A 86 6.31 -1.71 0.26
N HIS A 87 6.93 -2.67 0.95
CA HIS A 87 7.68 -3.75 0.31
C HIS A 87 7.33 -5.05 1.01
N VAL A 88 6.80 -6.02 0.26
CA VAL A 88 6.29 -7.28 0.80
C VAL A 88 7.24 -8.42 0.45
N PHE A 89 7.54 -9.26 1.43
CA PHE A 89 8.43 -10.42 1.22
C PHE A 89 8.06 -11.55 2.18
N LYS A 90 8.55 -12.75 1.87
CA LYS A 90 8.37 -13.93 2.73
C LYS A 90 9.69 -14.30 3.40
N HIS A 91 9.55 -14.76 4.63
CA HIS A 91 10.65 -15.35 5.39
C HIS A 91 10.10 -16.40 6.34
N ASN A 92 10.65 -17.64 6.31
CA ASN A 92 10.21 -18.75 7.14
C ASN A 92 8.68 -18.96 7.12
N GLU A 93 8.11 -18.95 5.92
CA GLU A 93 6.67 -19.14 5.68
C GLU A 93 5.77 -18.02 6.21
N LYS A 94 6.36 -16.94 6.71
CA LYS A 94 5.62 -15.75 7.13
C LYS A 94 5.77 -14.65 6.11
N THR A 95 4.73 -13.83 5.99
CA THR A 95 4.72 -12.69 5.07
C THR A 95 4.87 -11.40 5.86
N TYR A 96 5.77 -10.55 5.41
CA TYR A 96 6.10 -9.28 6.06
C TYR A 96 5.97 -8.12 5.09
N MET A 97 5.71 -6.95 5.63
CA MET A 97 5.76 -5.69 4.88
C MET A 97 6.68 -4.72 5.60
N ALA A 98 7.71 -4.26 4.91
CA ALA A 98 8.52 -3.12 5.35
C ALA A 98 7.85 -1.85 4.82
N TYR A 99 7.77 -0.79 5.63
CA TYR A 99 7.10 0.44 5.25
C TYR A 99 7.66 1.64 6.00
N LEU A 100 7.41 2.83 5.45
CA LEU A 100 7.78 4.10 6.08
C LEU A 100 6.61 4.65 6.90
N GLY A 101 6.93 5.33 7.98
CA GLY A 101 5.95 6.01 8.83
C GLY A 101 5.88 7.51 8.58
N ASN A 102 5.58 8.25 9.63
CA ASN A 102 5.38 9.70 9.61
C ASN A 102 6.53 10.46 8.94
N GLY A 103 6.18 11.49 8.17
CA GLY A 103 7.16 12.33 7.50
C GLY A 103 7.89 11.63 6.36
N VAL A 104 7.32 10.57 5.81
CA VAL A 104 7.86 9.79 4.69
C VAL A 104 9.30 9.35 4.99
N GLY A 105 9.46 8.60 6.09
CA GLY A 105 10.76 8.07 6.48
C GLY A 105 11.56 8.96 7.40
N ARG A 106 11.08 10.16 7.75
CA ARG A 106 11.78 11.04 8.69
C ARG A 106 11.99 10.37 10.05
N TYR A 107 11.04 9.57 10.48
CA TYR A 107 11.08 8.85 11.75
C TYR A 107 11.38 7.37 11.58
N GLY A 108 11.90 6.99 10.40
CA GLY A 108 12.34 5.62 10.14
C GLY A 108 11.31 4.76 9.44
N PHE A 109 11.56 3.47 9.47
CA PHE A 109 10.70 2.48 8.84
C PHE A 109 10.44 1.35 9.82
N GLY A 110 9.40 0.56 9.52
CA GLY A 110 9.01 -0.56 10.36
C GLY A 110 8.68 -1.81 9.57
N LEU A 111 8.32 -2.84 10.30
CA LEU A 111 8.00 -4.14 9.73
C LEU A 111 6.66 -4.61 10.30
N ALA A 112 5.72 -4.91 9.42
CA ALA A 112 4.45 -5.53 9.78
C ALA A 112 4.45 -6.99 9.37
N GLU A 113 3.83 -7.85 10.17
CA GLU A 113 3.64 -9.26 9.86
C GLU A 113 2.18 -9.49 9.51
N LEU A 114 1.95 -10.26 8.45
CA LEU A 114 0.60 -10.62 8.04
C LEU A 114 0.02 -11.65 9.01
N ASN A 115 -1.18 -11.36 9.51
CA ASN A 115 -1.98 -12.30 10.26
C ASN A 115 -2.98 -12.96 9.32
N GLY A 116 -2.86 -14.28 9.13
CA GLY A 116 -3.71 -15.00 8.19
C GLY A 116 -3.09 -15.11 6.81
N THR A 117 -3.92 -15.09 5.76
CA THR A 117 -3.47 -15.24 4.38
C THR A 117 -3.97 -14.09 3.51
N LEU A 118 -3.22 -13.81 2.46
CA LEU A 118 -3.66 -12.85 1.44
C LEU A 118 -4.84 -13.42 0.64
N ALA A 119 -5.72 -12.55 0.24
CA ALA A 119 -6.98 -12.91 -0.43
C ALA A 119 -6.79 -13.67 -1.75
#